data_570e14e3b4e764e93c5af22270e32b4f
#
_entry.id   570e14e3b4e764e93c5af22270e32b4f
#
_cell.length_a   1.000
_cell.length_b   1.000
_cell.length_c   1.000
_cell.angle_alpha   90.00
_cell.angle_beta   90.00
_cell.angle_gamma   90.00
#
_symmetry.space_group_name_H-M   'P 1'
#
loop_
_entity.id
_entity.type
_entity.pdbx_description
1 polymer ?
#
loop_
_entity_poly.entity_id
_entity_poly.type
_entity_poly.pdbx_seq_one_letter_code
_entity_poly.pdbx_strand_id
1 'polypeptide(L)'
;MKRIISFSFLLFCAAIMSYGQVYDWRGPGRSGTFNETGLLKEWPESGPELLWEAEDLGFGYGSPTITDDAVYITGRVGDDDVLTAFTLEGTEKWSVIYGKAWTRNHDGTRCIPTYVDGNIYLISGSGDIVCVDTYGKIKWSRNHYDMYNSSPLMFGISESPVYADGKIMASPGGNKASVVAFNAEDGSVAWEAEALNEGPQYINPLLIEHGGKKIFVTVTSNHIIGINTANGDMLWKVNYEEINNVSGRSRKNHAVTPIYRDGYILVANGYDYIAVKLKLSPDGGDVDIVWTNSDLEPHHGGMVLLGDYVYSSNHMSNAMGDWVCINWNSGETQWVERWYCKGPIISADGMLYLFEER
;
A
#
# COMPACT_ATOMS: atom_id res chain seq x y z
N MET A 1 50.66 23.96 -47.41
CA MET A 1 49.90 22.82 -46.92
C MET A 1 49.17 23.19 -45.62
N LYS A 2 47.87 23.51 -45.68
CA LYS A 2 47.04 23.83 -44.55
C LYS A 2 46.35 22.53 -44.07
N ARG A 3 46.62 22.05 -42.86
CA ARG A 3 45.92 20.91 -42.22
C ARG A 3 44.61 21.41 -41.61
N ILE A 4 43.48 20.90 -42.09
CA ILE A 4 42.16 21.09 -41.50
C ILE A 4 42.02 20.00 -40.47
N ILE A 5 41.89 20.37 -39.19
CA ILE A 5 41.55 19.45 -38.08
C ILE A 5 40.02 19.54 -37.91
N SER A 6 39.37 18.47 -38.30
CA SER A 6 37.90 18.29 -38.13
C SER A 6 37.65 17.77 -36.72
N PHE A 7 37.01 18.59 -35.89
CA PHE A 7 36.53 18.18 -34.54
C PHE A 7 35.11 17.61 -34.72
N SER A 8 34.96 16.29 -34.59
CA SER A 8 33.65 15.63 -34.49
C SER A 8 33.15 15.74 -33.04
N PHE A 9 32.12 16.55 -32.84
CA PHE A 9 31.40 16.60 -31.56
C PHE A 9 30.43 15.43 -31.54
N LEU A 10 30.71 14.38 -30.73
CA LEU A 10 29.75 13.35 -30.36
C LEU A 10 28.79 13.94 -29.35
N LEU A 11 27.56 14.26 -29.77
CA LEU A 11 26.45 14.57 -28.85
C LEU A 11 26.05 13.26 -28.16
N PHE A 12 26.42 13.12 -26.89
CA PHE A 12 25.86 12.07 -26.01
C PHE A 12 24.48 12.58 -25.57
N CYS A 13 23.42 12.13 -26.23
CA CYS A 13 22.06 12.24 -25.69
C CYS A 13 21.95 11.28 -24.52
N ALA A 14 22.18 11.75 -23.30
CA ALA A 14 21.73 11.09 -22.10
C ALA A 14 20.19 11.12 -22.14
N ALA A 15 19.57 9.99 -22.43
CA ALA A 15 18.14 9.81 -22.20
C ALA A 15 17.96 9.89 -20.68
N ILE A 16 17.48 11.04 -20.17
CA ILE A 16 16.96 11.15 -18.80
C ILE A 16 15.70 10.28 -18.83
N MET A 17 15.80 9.06 -18.30
CA MET A 17 14.60 8.29 -17.97
C MET A 17 13.92 9.06 -16.83
N SER A 18 12.92 9.86 -17.14
CA SER A 18 11.97 10.38 -16.19
C SER A 18 11.18 9.17 -15.70
N TYR A 19 11.48 8.70 -14.51
CA TYR A 19 10.57 7.78 -13.84
C TYR A 19 9.31 8.57 -13.51
N GLY A 20 8.17 8.15 -14.05
CA GLY A 20 6.89 8.78 -13.76
C GLY A 20 6.61 8.76 -12.25
N GLN A 21 6.04 9.86 -11.77
CA GLN A 21 5.65 9.96 -10.37
C GLN A 21 4.50 8.98 -10.11
N VAL A 22 4.65 8.18 -9.05
CA VAL A 22 3.60 7.25 -8.58
C VAL A 22 2.84 7.93 -7.46
N TYR A 23 1.52 8.03 -7.63
CA TYR A 23 0.61 8.46 -6.58
C TYR A 23 -0.20 7.25 -6.14
N ASP A 24 -0.07 6.88 -4.89
CA ASP A 24 -0.78 5.75 -4.31
C ASP A 24 -1.11 5.95 -2.83
N TRP A 25 -1.61 4.90 -2.20
CA TRP A 25 -2.05 4.92 -0.82
C TRP A 25 -0.96 5.35 0.16
N ARG A 26 -1.31 6.29 1.07
CA ARG A 26 -0.44 6.83 2.13
C ARG A 26 0.82 7.55 1.62
N GLY A 27 0.80 8.04 0.37
CA GLY A 27 1.87 8.86 -0.19
C GLY A 27 3.17 8.08 -0.47
N PRO A 28 4.30 8.78 -0.58
CA PRO A 28 5.55 8.19 -1.02
C PRO A 28 5.98 6.98 -0.20
N GLY A 29 6.23 5.86 -0.89
CA GLY A 29 6.62 4.60 -0.25
C GLY A 29 5.58 4.03 0.71
N ARG A 30 4.31 4.41 0.58
CA ARG A 30 3.20 3.99 1.46
C ARG A 30 3.49 4.24 2.95
N SER A 31 4.32 5.25 3.24
CA SER A 31 4.87 5.51 4.57
C SER A 31 3.89 6.20 5.52
N GLY A 32 2.84 6.84 5.00
CA GLY A 32 1.99 7.74 5.76
C GLY A 32 2.67 9.04 6.17
N THR A 33 3.85 9.33 5.60
CA THR A 33 4.59 10.58 5.81
C THR A 33 4.54 11.41 4.54
N PHE A 34 4.11 12.66 4.67
CA PHE A 34 3.92 13.59 3.58
C PHE A 34 4.91 14.75 3.70
N ASN A 35 5.35 15.29 2.55
CA ASN A 35 6.38 16.33 2.48
C ASN A 35 5.82 17.76 2.50
N GLU A 36 4.52 17.92 2.78
CA GLU A 36 3.89 19.21 2.95
C GLU A 36 4.53 19.97 4.10
N THR A 37 4.65 21.28 3.93
CA THR A 37 5.23 22.21 4.92
C THR A 37 4.36 23.45 5.09
N GLY A 38 4.55 24.16 6.20
CA GLY A 38 3.77 25.36 6.49
C GLY A 38 2.34 25.08 6.94
N LEU A 39 2.08 23.86 7.40
CA LEU A 39 0.77 23.47 7.90
C LEU A 39 0.43 24.16 9.22
N LEU A 40 -0.87 24.34 9.48
CA LEU A 40 -1.37 24.88 10.73
C LEU A 40 -0.88 24.06 11.92
N LYS A 41 -0.27 24.70 12.91
CA LYS A 41 0.19 24.03 14.15
C LYS A 41 -0.93 23.91 15.19
N GLU A 42 -1.92 24.76 15.08
CA GLU A 42 -3.15 24.74 15.88
C GLU A 42 -4.32 24.98 14.95
N TRP A 43 -5.39 24.29 15.17
CA TRP A 43 -6.61 24.45 14.40
C TRP A 43 -7.41 25.63 14.95
N PRO A 44 -8.00 26.48 14.10
CA PRO A 44 -8.97 27.49 14.56
C PRO A 44 -10.11 26.83 15.35
N GLU A 45 -10.74 27.54 16.26
CA GLU A 45 -11.87 27.04 17.05
C GLU A 45 -13.02 26.51 16.13
N SER A 46 -13.17 27.09 14.94
CA SER A 46 -14.13 26.66 13.92
C SER A 46 -13.67 25.45 13.10
N GLY A 47 -12.48 24.90 13.33
CA GLY A 47 -11.85 23.92 12.46
C GLY A 47 -11.21 24.55 11.21
N PRO A 48 -10.63 23.73 10.29
CA PRO A 48 -10.12 24.20 9.02
C PRO A 48 -11.26 24.69 8.10
N GLU A 49 -10.95 25.58 7.17
CA GLU A 49 -11.91 26.04 6.15
C GLU A 49 -12.30 24.87 5.23
N LEU A 50 -13.61 24.67 5.05
CA LEU A 50 -14.15 23.75 4.05
C LEU A 50 -14.07 24.40 2.67
N LEU A 51 -13.27 23.85 1.76
CA LEU A 51 -13.13 24.36 0.40
C LEU A 51 -14.22 23.80 -0.53
N TRP A 52 -14.46 22.50 -0.46
CA TRP A 52 -15.51 21.81 -1.19
C TRP A 52 -15.79 20.43 -0.57
N GLU A 53 -16.93 19.87 -0.90
CA GLU A 53 -17.33 18.52 -0.53
C GLU A 53 -17.97 17.81 -1.72
N ALA A 54 -17.87 16.48 -1.76
CA ALA A 54 -18.55 15.64 -2.75
C ALA A 54 -19.43 14.62 -2.04
N GLU A 55 -20.67 14.51 -2.50
CA GLU A 55 -21.67 13.57 -1.99
C GLU A 55 -21.92 12.45 -3.02
N ASP A 56 -22.71 11.44 -2.63
CA ASP A 56 -23.20 10.36 -3.50
C ASP A 56 -22.09 9.50 -4.15
N LEU A 57 -20.91 9.42 -3.52
CA LEU A 57 -19.79 8.60 -3.99
C LEU A 57 -20.01 7.10 -3.81
N GLY A 58 -21.13 6.68 -3.19
CA GLY A 58 -21.37 5.29 -2.83
C GLY A 58 -20.64 4.85 -1.56
N PHE A 59 -20.61 3.55 -1.29
CA PHE A 59 -20.02 3.00 -0.06
C PHE A 59 -18.56 2.63 -0.27
N GLY A 60 -17.68 3.04 0.65
CA GLY A 60 -16.27 2.72 0.59
C GLY A 60 -15.50 3.09 1.85
N TYR A 61 -14.31 2.51 1.96
CA TYR A 61 -13.36 2.70 3.06
C TYR A 61 -12.00 3.21 2.55
N GLY A 62 -11.86 3.34 1.23
CA GLY A 62 -10.64 3.84 0.60
C GLY A 62 -10.49 5.34 0.74
N SER A 63 -9.25 5.82 0.89
CA SER A 63 -8.94 7.24 0.75
C SER A 63 -8.83 7.65 -0.73
N PRO A 64 -8.97 8.93 -1.05
CA PRO A 64 -8.70 9.40 -2.40
C PRO A 64 -7.21 9.33 -2.73
N THR A 65 -6.89 9.19 -4.01
CA THR A 65 -5.57 9.48 -4.57
C THR A 65 -5.61 10.87 -5.19
N ILE A 66 -4.75 11.75 -4.71
CA ILE A 66 -4.66 13.14 -5.16
C ILE A 66 -3.37 13.28 -5.98
N THR A 67 -3.52 13.72 -7.22
CA THR A 67 -2.42 14.04 -8.14
C THR A 67 -2.29 15.56 -8.31
N ASP A 68 -1.35 16.01 -9.14
CA ASP A 68 -1.20 17.44 -9.43
C ASP A 68 -2.41 18.03 -10.17
N ASP A 69 -3.26 17.19 -10.81
CA ASP A 69 -4.34 17.64 -11.70
C ASP A 69 -5.73 17.14 -11.34
N ALA A 70 -5.84 16.15 -10.43
CA ALA A 70 -7.12 15.50 -10.17
C ALA A 70 -7.16 14.74 -8.84
N VAL A 71 -8.38 14.49 -8.38
CA VAL A 71 -8.69 13.61 -7.24
C VAL A 71 -9.43 12.40 -7.77
N TYR A 72 -8.98 11.20 -7.42
CA TYR A 72 -9.58 9.92 -7.79
C TYR A 72 -10.07 9.19 -6.54
N ILE A 73 -11.32 8.78 -6.52
CA ILE A 73 -11.90 8.05 -5.39
C ILE A 73 -12.79 6.91 -5.87
N THR A 74 -12.82 5.83 -5.10
CA THR A 74 -13.68 4.68 -5.38
C THR A 74 -14.87 4.61 -4.43
N GLY A 75 -16.00 4.12 -4.94
CA GLY A 75 -17.19 3.85 -4.16
C GLY A 75 -18.03 2.73 -4.77
N ARG A 76 -18.74 1.97 -3.94
CA ARG A 76 -19.69 0.97 -4.41
C ARG A 76 -21.06 1.60 -4.68
N VAL A 77 -21.55 1.43 -5.89
CA VAL A 77 -22.91 1.87 -6.29
C VAL A 77 -23.69 0.64 -6.77
N GLY A 78 -24.70 0.23 -6.04
CA GLY A 78 -25.38 -1.03 -6.31
C GLY A 78 -24.46 -2.25 -6.17
N ASP A 79 -24.31 -3.03 -7.23
CA ASP A 79 -23.45 -4.22 -7.29
C ASP A 79 -22.09 -3.96 -7.97
N ASP A 80 -21.78 -2.70 -8.24
CA ASP A 80 -20.60 -2.31 -9.01
C ASP A 80 -19.67 -1.39 -8.21
N ASP A 81 -18.38 -1.55 -8.44
CA ASP A 81 -17.35 -0.62 -7.98
C ASP A 81 -17.14 0.46 -9.03
N VAL A 82 -17.22 1.71 -8.58
CA VAL A 82 -17.14 2.91 -9.41
C VAL A 82 -15.90 3.71 -9.03
N LEU A 83 -15.16 4.18 -10.03
CA LEU A 83 -14.12 5.18 -9.89
C LEU A 83 -14.65 6.52 -10.35
N THR A 84 -14.55 7.54 -9.51
CA THR A 84 -14.93 8.92 -9.84
C THR A 84 -13.70 9.82 -9.80
N ALA A 85 -13.58 10.69 -10.79
CA ALA A 85 -12.53 11.70 -10.89
C ALA A 85 -13.09 13.11 -10.74
N PHE A 86 -12.39 13.94 -9.95
CA PHE A 86 -12.69 15.36 -9.74
C PHE A 86 -11.50 16.22 -10.15
N THR A 87 -11.77 17.51 -10.46
CA THR A 87 -10.70 18.52 -10.44
C THR A 87 -10.27 18.81 -9.00
N LEU A 88 -9.19 19.53 -8.81
CA LEU A 88 -8.74 19.94 -7.47
C LEU A 88 -9.72 20.92 -6.79
N GLU A 89 -10.58 21.57 -7.56
CA GLU A 89 -11.65 22.47 -7.08
C GLU A 89 -12.97 21.72 -6.79
N GLY A 90 -12.99 20.38 -6.90
CA GLY A 90 -14.15 19.55 -6.55
C GLY A 90 -15.20 19.39 -7.66
N THR A 91 -14.89 19.78 -8.91
CA THR A 91 -15.80 19.53 -10.04
C THR A 91 -15.63 18.11 -10.55
N GLU A 92 -16.72 17.32 -10.60
CA GLU A 92 -16.69 15.99 -11.19
C GLU A 92 -16.30 16.04 -12.68
N LYS A 93 -15.33 15.25 -13.07
CA LYS A 93 -14.86 15.10 -14.46
C LYS A 93 -15.57 13.94 -15.16
N TRP A 94 -15.63 12.81 -14.49
CA TRP A 94 -16.26 11.59 -14.98
C TRP A 94 -16.36 10.54 -13.87
N SER A 95 -17.24 9.53 -14.09
CA SER A 95 -17.34 8.31 -13.31
C SER A 95 -17.34 7.09 -14.23
N VAL A 96 -16.74 5.97 -13.80
CA VAL A 96 -16.72 4.73 -14.57
C VAL A 96 -16.84 3.50 -13.66
N ILE A 97 -17.66 2.54 -14.06
CA ILE A 97 -17.71 1.22 -13.42
C ILE A 97 -16.44 0.46 -13.84
N TYR A 98 -15.64 0.03 -12.86
CA TYR A 98 -14.39 -0.69 -13.12
C TYR A 98 -14.41 -2.19 -12.73
N GLY A 99 -15.46 -2.66 -12.07
CA GLY A 99 -15.62 -4.07 -11.74
C GLY A 99 -16.80 -4.33 -10.83
N LYS A 100 -16.96 -5.60 -10.42
CA LYS A 100 -18.00 -5.99 -9.47
C LYS A 100 -17.57 -5.73 -8.04
N ALA A 101 -18.51 -5.21 -7.26
CA ALA A 101 -18.29 -4.84 -5.88
C ALA A 101 -18.32 -6.04 -4.93
N TRP A 102 -17.67 -5.86 -3.78
CA TRP A 102 -17.89 -6.70 -2.61
C TRP A 102 -19.18 -6.27 -1.89
N THR A 103 -20.15 -7.18 -1.83
CA THR A 103 -21.51 -6.90 -1.30
C THR A 103 -21.86 -7.71 -0.06
N ARG A 104 -20.85 -8.34 0.58
CA ARG A 104 -21.05 -9.16 1.79
C ARG A 104 -20.67 -8.37 3.05
N ASN A 105 -20.01 -9.03 4.02
CA ASN A 105 -19.59 -8.40 5.28
C ASN A 105 -18.80 -7.10 5.05
N HIS A 106 -19.23 -5.99 5.68
CA HIS A 106 -18.62 -4.67 5.48
C HIS A 106 -18.47 -4.34 4.00
N ASP A 107 -19.59 -4.30 3.32
CA ASP A 107 -19.68 -4.02 1.89
C ASP A 107 -19.09 -2.65 1.51
N GLY A 108 -18.59 -2.52 0.29
CA GLY A 108 -17.98 -1.29 -0.24
C GLY A 108 -16.53 -1.46 -0.70
N THR A 109 -16.04 -0.46 -1.41
CA THR A 109 -14.68 -0.41 -1.97
C THR A 109 -13.62 -0.21 -0.87
N ARG A 110 -12.42 -0.76 -1.08
CA ARG A 110 -11.25 -0.58 -0.19
C ARG A 110 -9.97 -0.28 -0.94
N CYS A 111 -9.88 -0.72 -2.20
CA CYS A 111 -8.74 -0.44 -3.05
C CYS A 111 -8.60 1.06 -3.27
N ILE A 112 -7.41 1.59 -3.03
CA ILE A 112 -7.06 2.96 -3.33
C ILE A 112 -6.44 3.00 -4.74
N PRO A 113 -6.82 3.95 -5.61
CA PRO A 113 -6.27 4.07 -6.94
C PRO A 113 -4.75 4.28 -6.92
N THR A 114 -4.01 3.53 -7.73
CA THR A 114 -2.59 3.78 -8.00
C THR A 114 -2.46 4.49 -9.34
N TYR A 115 -2.04 5.74 -9.33
CA TYR A 115 -1.86 6.54 -10.55
C TYR A 115 -0.39 6.57 -10.97
N VAL A 116 -0.14 6.31 -12.26
CA VAL A 116 1.19 6.39 -12.87
C VAL A 116 1.05 6.84 -14.33
N ASP A 117 1.71 7.94 -14.70
CA ASP A 117 1.85 8.39 -16.09
C ASP A 117 0.54 8.38 -16.91
N GLY A 118 -0.52 8.96 -16.33
CA GLY A 118 -1.82 9.05 -17.00
C GLY A 118 -2.65 7.77 -16.99
N ASN A 119 -2.25 6.76 -16.22
CA ASN A 119 -3.01 5.53 -16.03
C ASN A 119 -3.33 5.33 -14.55
N ILE A 120 -4.53 4.81 -14.30
CA ILE A 120 -5.05 4.55 -12.96
C ILE A 120 -5.27 3.05 -12.85
N TYR A 121 -4.65 2.41 -11.87
CA TYR A 121 -4.75 0.98 -11.64
C TYR A 121 -5.52 0.70 -10.37
N LEU A 122 -6.43 -0.27 -10.43
CA LEU A 122 -7.40 -0.59 -9.38
C LEU A 122 -7.60 -2.09 -9.28
N ILE A 123 -8.09 -2.53 -8.12
CA ILE A 123 -8.63 -3.88 -7.94
C ILE A 123 -10.08 -3.75 -7.44
N SER A 124 -11.04 -4.38 -8.13
CA SER A 124 -12.43 -4.42 -7.70
C SER A 124 -12.65 -5.37 -6.52
N GLY A 125 -13.76 -5.25 -5.84
CA GLY A 125 -14.15 -6.14 -4.75
C GLY A 125 -14.24 -7.62 -5.15
N SER A 126 -14.41 -7.92 -6.44
CA SER A 126 -14.47 -9.27 -7.01
C SER A 126 -13.17 -9.73 -7.68
N GLY A 127 -12.10 -8.90 -7.63
CA GLY A 127 -10.77 -9.28 -8.12
C GLY A 127 -10.47 -8.88 -9.55
N ASP A 128 -11.24 -7.97 -10.14
CA ASP A 128 -10.87 -7.39 -11.43
C ASP A 128 -9.74 -6.39 -11.21
N ILE A 129 -8.55 -6.69 -11.72
CA ILE A 129 -7.46 -5.72 -11.82
C ILE A 129 -7.61 -4.95 -13.13
N VAL A 130 -7.64 -3.63 -13.04
CA VAL A 130 -8.08 -2.76 -14.14
C VAL A 130 -7.12 -1.61 -14.34
N CYS A 131 -6.91 -1.23 -15.58
CA CYS A 131 -6.26 0.02 -15.98
C CYS A 131 -7.29 0.95 -16.61
N VAL A 132 -7.41 2.16 -16.06
CA VAL A 132 -8.27 3.24 -16.57
C VAL A 132 -7.40 4.42 -16.94
N ASP A 133 -7.68 5.11 -18.06
CA ASP A 133 -6.97 6.34 -18.42
C ASP A 133 -7.58 7.58 -17.70
N THR A 134 -6.93 8.73 -17.83
CA THR A 134 -7.38 9.99 -17.21
C THR A 134 -8.70 10.55 -17.76
N TYR A 135 -9.26 9.91 -18.79
CA TYR A 135 -10.57 10.24 -19.39
C TYR A 135 -11.67 9.27 -18.95
N GLY A 136 -11.37 8.31 -18.05
CA GLY A 136 -12.33 7.32 -17.57
C GLY A 136 -12.52 6.12 -18.50
N LYS A 137 -11.64 5.94 -19.51
CA LYS A 137 -11.73 4.79 -20.41
C LYS A 137 -10.93 3.62 -19.86
N ILE A 138 -11.57 2.46 -19.74
CA ILE A 138 -10.89 1.19 -19.38
C ILE A 138 -10.01 0.78 -20.57
N LYS A 139 -8.71 0.64 -20.32
CA LYS A 139 -7.70 0.17 -21.28
C LYS A 139 -7.64 -1.36 -21.31
N TRP A 140 -7.63 -1.97 -20.14
CA TRP A 140 -7.68 -3.42 -19.98
C TRP A 140 -8.25 -3.78 -18.59
N SER A 141 -8.74 -5.03 -18.48
CA SER A 141 -9.22 -5.64 -17.23
C SER A 141 -8.88 -7.12 -17.23
N ARG A 142 -8.51 -7.66 -16.04
CA ARG A 142 -8.25 -9.09 -15.80
C ARG A 142 -8.81 -9.46 -14.44
N ASN A 143 -9.53 -10.57 -14.34
CA ASN A 143 -9.90 -11.08 -13.03
C ASN A 143 -8.82 -12.03 -12.51
N HIS A 144 -7.99 -11.54 -11.57
CA HIS A 144 -6.86 -12.32 -11.09
C HIS A 144 -7.26 -13.49 -10.20
N TYR A 145 -8.42 -13.45 -9.54
CA TYR A 145 -8.91 -14.61 -8.77
C TYR A 145 -9.36 -15.75 -9.66
N ASP A 146 -10.07 -15.46 -10.74
CA ASP A 146 -10.48 -16.48 -11.71
C ASP A 146 -9.25 -17.09 -12.41
N MET A 147 -8.27 -16.25 -12.81
CA MET A 147 -7.05 -16.72 -13.44
C MET A 147 -6.24 -17.65 -12.54
N TYR A 148 -6.17 -17.35 -11.26
CA TYR A 148 -5.35 -18.08 -10.29
C TYR A 148 -6.13 -19.06 -9.44
N ASN A 149 -7.43 -19.28 -9.72
CA ASN A 149 -8.32 -20.19 -8.98
C ASN A 149 -8.27 -19.90 -7.47
N SER A 150 -8.33 -18.63 -7.13
CA SER A 150 -8.33 -18.10 -5.77
C SER A 150 -9.67 -17.42 -5.47
N SER A 151 -9.81 -16.83 -4.31
CA SER A 151 -11.03 -16.12 -3.92
C SER A 151 -10.75 -15.09 -2.85
N PRO A 152 -11.56 -14.01 -2.79
CA PRO A 152 -11.48 -13.03 -1.74
C PRO A 152 -11.67 -13.64 -0.35
N LEU A 153 -11.03 -13.03 0.63
CA LEU A 153 -11.28 -13.32 2.04
C LEU A 153 -12.66 -12.81 2.49
N MET A 154 -13.00 -13.05 3.76
CA MET A 154 -14.30 -12.73 4.36
C MET A 154 -14.77 -11.28 4.16
N PHE A 155 -13.82 -10.31 4.10
CA PHE A 155 -14.11 -8.87 3.98
C PHE A 155 -13.80 -8.31 2.58
N GLY A 156 -13.63 -9.17 1.57
CA GLY A 156 -13.29 -8.74 0.21
C GLY A 156 -11.80 -8.42 0.04
N ILE A 157 -11.51 -7.55 -0.90
CA ILE A 157 -10.14 -7.14 -1.24
C ILE A 157 -9.89 -5.73 -0.71
N SER A 158 -8.75 -5.52 -0.07
CA SER A 158 -8.27 -4.18 0.34
C SER A 158 -6.92 -3.82 -0.25
N GLU A 159 -6.31 -4.74 -0.98
CA GLU A 159 -5.03 -4.50 -1.65
C GLU A 159 -5.17 -3.43 -2.74
N SER A 160 -4.26 -2.47 -2.74
CA SER A 160 -4.03 -1.52 -3.82
C SER A 160 -2.85 -1.99 -4.66
N PRO A 161 -2.94 -1.97 -6.01
CA PRO A 161 -1.89 -2.47 -6.87
C PRO A 161 -0.55 -1.76 -6.63
N VAL A 162 0.56 -2.48 -6.78
CA VAL A 162 1.91 -1.90 -6.72
C VAL A 162 2.47 -1.78 -8.11
N TYR A 163 2.96 -0.59 -8.48
CA TYR A 163 3.64 -0.38 -9.75
C TYR A 163 5.15 -0.42 -9.59
N ALA A 164 5.83 -1.15 -10.46
CA ALA A 164 7.28 -1.09 -10.62
C ALA A 164 7.68 -1.41 -12.06
N ASP A 165 8.49 -0.55 -12.67
CA ASP A 165 9.16 -0.79 -13.96
C ASP A 165 8.22 -1.35 -15.06
N GLY A 166 7.09 -0.68 -15.27
CA GLY A 166 6.11 -1.06 -16.29
C GLY A 166 5.26 -2.28 -15.92
N LYS A 167 5.25 -2.70 -14.65
CA LYS A 167 4.45 -3.83 -14.16
C LYS A 167 3.52 -3.40 -13.03
N ILE A 168 2.36 -4.01 -12.99
CA ILE A 168 1.37 -3.90 -11.91
C ILE A 168 1.30 -5.23 -11.19
N MET A 169 1.51 -5.23 -9.88
CA MET A 169 1.56 -6.43 -9.05
C MET A 169 0.35 -6.51 -8.13
N ALA A 170 -0.15 -7.73 -7.96
CA ALA A 170 -1.22 -8.10 -7.05
C ALA A 170 -0.98 -9.48 -6.43
N SER A 171 -1.65 -9.76 -5.31
CA SER A 171 -1.46 -10.98 -4.51
C SER A 171 -2.71 -11.87 -4.58
N PRO A 172 -2.90 -12.69 -5.63
CA PRO A 172 -4.04 -13.61 -5.69
C PRO A 172 -3.98 -14.66 -4.58
N GLY A 173 -2.78 -15.09 -4.18
CA GLY A 173 -2.60 -16.19 -3.24
C GLY A 173 -3.07 -17.54 -3.80
N GLY A 174 -3.11 -18.55 -2.95
CA GLY A 174 -3.58 -19.90 -3.32
C GLY A 174 -2.48 -20.79 -3.88
N ASN A 175 -2.85 -21.71 -4.76
CA ASN A 175 -1.99 -22.81 -5.19
C ASN A 175 -1.33 -22.61 -6.57
N LYS A 176 -1.54 -21.48 -7.23
CA LYS A 176 -0.93 -21.20 -8.54
C LYS A 176 0.17 -20.13 -8.45
N ALA A 177 -0.07 -19.06 -7.73
CA ALA A 177 0.90 -18.00 -7.50
C ALA A 177 0.62 -17.27 -6.19
N SER A 178 1.64 -16.91 -5.43
CA SER A 178 1.48 -16.02 -4.27
C SER A 178 1.34 -14.56 -4.68
N VAL A 179 2.10 -14.13 -5.69
CA VAL A 179 2.05 -12.79 -6.29
C VAL A 179 2.13 -12.94 -7.80
N VAL A 180 1.46 -12.06 -8.52
CA VAL A 180 1.49 -11.97 -9.99
C VAL A 180 1.80 -10.56 -10.43
N ALA A 181 2.58 -10.40 -11.50
CA ALA A 181 2.74 -9.13 -12.18
C ALA A 181 2.11 -9.16 -13.57
N PHE A 182 1.41 -8.09 -13.89
CA PHE A 182 0.86 -7.82 -15.20
C PHE A 182 1.65 -6.68 -15.86
N ASN A 183 1.85 -6.75 -17.16
CA ASN A 183 2.37 -5.62 -17.93
C ASN A 183 1.37 -4.45 -17.81
N ALA A 184 1.85 -3.30 -17.39
CA ALA A 184 1.02 -2.12 -17.13
C ALA A 184 0.30 -1.61 -18.38
N GLU A 185 0.87 -1.86 -19.56
CA GLU A 185 0.35 -1.38 -20.86
C GLU A 185 -0.90 -2.15 -21.32
N ASP A 186 -0.90 -3.49 -21.20
CA ASP A 186 -1.92 -4.37 -21.82
C ASP A 186 -2.55 -5.40 -20.87
N GLY A 187 -2.07 -5.50 -19.63
CA GLY A 187 -2.56 -6.45 -18.64
C GLY A 187 -2.20 -7.90 -18.94
N SER A 188 -1.25 -8.18 -19.82
CA SER A 188 -0.70 -9.53 -19.99
C SER A 188 0.18 -9.92 -18.81
N VAL A 189 0.24 -11.21 -18.48
CA VAL A 189 1.08 -11.69 -17.37
C VAL A 189 2.56 -11.50 -17.71
N ALA A 190 3.30 -10.81 -16.85
CA ALA A 190 4.74 -10.61 -16.98
C ALA A 190 5.52 -11.70 -16.25
N TRP A 191 5.11 -12.04 -15.04
CA TRP A 191 5.67 -13.14 -14.24
C TRP A 191 4.71 -13.56 -13.12
N GLU A 192 4.94 -14.74 -12.57
CA GLU A 192 4.23 -15.35 -11.44
C GLU A 192 5.25 -15.80 -10.39
N ALA A 193 5.04 -15.42 -9.14
CA ALA A 193 5.87 -15.87 -8.04
C ALA A 193 5.44 -17.25 -7.53
N GLU A 194 6.37 -17.99 -6.91
CA GLU A 194 6.14 -19.30 -6.29
C GLU A 194 4.86 -19.30 -5.45
N ALA A 195 4.03 -20.33 -5.64
CA ALA A 195 2.81 -20.53 -4.86
C ALA A 195 3.14 -21.12 -3.49
N LEU A 196 2.65 -20.48 -2.42
CA LEU A 196 2.80 -20.98 -1.05
C LEU A 196 1.60 -21.81 -0.57
N ASN A 197 0.54 -21.95 -1.37
CA ASN A 197 -0.76 -22.51 -0.97
C ASN A 197 -1.40 -21.76 0.21
N GLU A 198 -1.17 -20.46 0.27
CA GLU A 198 -1.68 -19.56 1.29
C GLU A 198 -2.61 -18.52 0.67
N GLY A 199 -3.66 -18.16 1.41
CA GLY A 199 -4.60 -17.14 0.97
C GLY A 199 -3.98 -15.75 0.95
N PRO A 200 -4.55 -14.83 0.14
CA PRO A 200 -4.21 -13.42 0.20
C PRO A 200 -4.52 -12.85 1.58
N GLN A 201 -4.08 -11.63 1.85
CA GLN A 201 -4.39 -10.90 3.09
C GLN A 201 -4.94 -9.50 2.76
N TYR A 202 -5.32 -8.75 3.79
CA TYR A 202 -5.89 -7.39 3.63
C TYR A 202 -4.80 -6.31 3.57
N ILE A 203 -3.55 -6.72 3.43
CA ILE A 203 -2.39 -5.84 3.44
C ILE A 203 -2.26 -5.08 2.12
N ASN A 204 -1.85 -3.82 2.19
CA ASN A 204 -1.27 -3.13 1.05
C ASN A 204 0.23 -3.42 1.03
N PRO A 205 0.74 -4.10 -0.02
CA PRO A 205 2.15 -4.47 -0.10
C PRO A 205 3.06 -3.25 -0.18
N LEU A 206 4.30 -3.41 0.22
CA LEU A 206 5.33 -2.37 0.18
C LEU A 206 6.32 -2.64 -0.96
N LEU A 207 6.64 -1.62 -1.74
CA LEU A 207 7.75 -1.65 -2.68
C LEU A 207 8.96 -0.99 -2.04
N ILE A 208 10.10 -1.70 -2.01
CA ILE A 208 11.36 -1.16 -1.51
C ILE A 208 12.47 -1.27 -2.56
N GLU A 209 13.46 -0.38 -2.46
CA GLU A 209 14.71 -0.48 -3.22
C GLU A 209 15.84 -0.81 -2.25
N HIS A 210 16.51 -1.97 -2.45
CA HIS A 210 17.61 -2.40 -1.62
C HIS A 210 18.56 -3.34 -2.39
N GLY A 211 19.88 -3.19 -2.18
CA GLY A 211 20.88 -4.02 -2.82
C GLY A 211 20.83 -4.03 -4.35
N GLY A 212 20.39 -2.93 -4.96
CA GLY A 212 20.21 -2.82 -6.41
C GLY A 212 18.97 -3.55 -6.97
N LYS A 213 18.08 -4.00 -6.09
CA LYS A 213 16.82 -4.66 -6.46
C LYS A 213 15.63 -3.83 -6.01
N LYS A 214 14.53 -3.90 -6.76
CA LYS A 214 13.20 -3.53 -6.28
C LYS A 214 12.53 -4.78 -5.75
N ILE A 215 12.08 -4.73 -4.51
CA ILE A 215 11.52 -5.87 -3.78
C ILE A 215 10.08 -5.55 -3.38
N PHE A 216 9.15 -6.38 -3.81
CA PHE A 216 7.76 -6.36 -3.36
C PHE A 216 7.66 -7.14 -2.06
N VAL A 217 7.27 -6.47 -0.98
CA VAL A 217 7.15 -7.05 0.35
C VAL A 217 5.67 -7.15 0.72
N THR A 218 5.24 -8.35 1.08
CA THR A 218 3.86 -8.59 1.55
C THR A 218 3.82 -9.66 2.64
N VAL A 219 2.64 -9.85 3.22
CA VAL A 219 2.37 -10.90 4.20
C VAL A 219 1.25 -11.79 3.65
N THR A 220 1.49 -13.07 3.60
CA THR A 220 0.49 -14.11 3.32
C THR A 220 -0.13 -14.61 4.63
N SER A 221 -0.93 -15.67 4.58
CA SER A 221 -1.54 -16.21 5.80
C SER A 221 -0.53 -16.64 6.86
N ASN A 222 0.70 -17.07 6.48
CA ASN A 222 1.68 -17.60 7.40
C ASN A 222 3.08 -16.96 7.27
N HIS A 223 3.36 -16.31 6.15
CA HIS A 223 4.72 -15.83 5.86
C HIS A 223 4.77 -14.34 5.55
N ILE A 224 5.87 -13.72 5.92
CA ILE A 224 6.34 -12.45 5.36
C ILE A 224 7.24 -12.81 4.18
N ILE A 225 7.02 -12.25 3.01
CA ILE A 225 7.76 -12.60 1.79
C ILE A 225 8.31 -11.36 1.08
N GLY A 226 9.47 -11.53 0.45
CA GLY A 226 10.08 -10.56 -0.44
C GLY A 226 10.28 -11.13 -1.84
N ILE A 227 9.70 -10.47 -2.84
CA ILE A 227 9.70 -10.89 -4.24
C ILE A 227 10.50 -9.88 -5.08
N ASN A 228 11.42 -10.38 -5.91
CA ASN A 228 12.12 -9.55 -6.90
C ASN A 228 11.13 -9.11 -8.00
N THR A 229 10.87 -7.81 -8.11
CA THR A 229 9.91 -7.28 -9.08
C THR A 229 10.35 -7.42 -10.54
N ALA A 230 11.63 -7.67 -10.78
CA ALA A 230 12.13 -7.86 -12.13
C ALA A 230 11.61 -9.15 -12.79
N ASN A 231 11.51 -10.24 -12.01
CA ASN A 231 11.27 -11.59 -12.54
C ASN A 231 10.34 -12.49 -11.71
N GLY A 232 9.87 -12.04 -10.53
CA GLY A 232 8.99 -12.81 -9.66
C GLY A 232 9.69 -13.81 -8.74
N ASP A 233 11.02 -13.85 -8.72
CA ASP A 233 11.76 -14.75 -7.81
C ASP A 233 11.48 -14.39 -6.35
N MET A 234 11.14 -15.40 -5.55
CA MET A 234 11.04 -15.25 -4.11
C MET A 234 12.46 -15.18 -3.52
N LEU A 235 12.87 -13.99 -3.08
CA LEU A 235 14.18 -13.73 -2.51
C LEU A 235 14.33 -14.34 -1.11
N TRP A 236 13.28 -14.17 -0.31
CA TRP A 236 13.21 -14.68 1.06
C TRP A 236 11.76 -14.85 1.51
N LYS A 237 11.60 -15.72 2.50
CA LYS A 237 10.36 -15.89 3.24
C LYS A 237 10.65 -16.15 4.72
N VAL A 238 9.86 -15.53 5.59
CA VAL A 238 9.94 -15.68 7.05
C VAL A 238 8.65 -16.27 7.54
N ASN A 239 8.71 -17.37 8.28
CA ASN A 239 7.52 -17.99 8.87
C ASN A 239 7.02 -17.11 10.04
N TYR A 240 5.99 -16.29 9.77
CA TYR A 240 5.44 -15.34 10.73
C TYR A 240 4.64 -16.05 11.83
N GLU A 241 4.05 -17.20 11.52
CA GLU A 241 3.36 -18.04 12.51
C GLU A 241 4.32 -18.60 13.58
N GLU A 242 5.53 -19.00 13.18
CA GLU A 242 6.54 -19.47 14.14
C GLU A 242 7.02 -18.35 15.07
N ILE A 243 7.18 -17.13 14.55
CA ILE A 243 7.53 -15.95 15.36
C ILE A 243 6.38 -15.64 16.33
N ASN A 244 5.14 -15.73 15.85
CA ASN A 244 3.94 -15.37 16.60
C ASN A 244 3.47 -16.43 17.60
N ASN A 245 4.19 -17.51 17.80
CA ASN A 245 3.79 -18.69 18.60
C ASN A 245 3.50 -18.39 20.09
N VAL A 246 2.84 -17.28 20.38
CA VAL A 246 2.72 -16.74 21.75
C VAL A 246 1.38 -17.11 22.43
N SER A 247 0.26 -17.29 21.73
CA SER A 247 -1.01 -17.38 22.47
C SER A 247 -2.10 -18.30 21.92
N GLY A 248 -2.01 -18.81 20.71
CA GLY A 248 -3.11 -19.59 20.09
C GLY A 248 -4.42 -18.82 19.90
N ARG A 249 -4.42 -17.50 20.07
CA ARG A 249 -5.57 -16.58 19.92
C ARG A 249 -5.48 -15.70 18.68
N SER A 250 -4.31 -15.63 18.06
CA SER A 250 -4.07 -14.78 16.90
C SER A 250 -5.00 -15.11 15.74
N ARG A 251 -5.44 -14.07 15.02
CA ARG A 251 -6.25 -14.20 13.81
C ARG A 251 -5.44 -13.73 12.62
N LYS A 252 -5.41 -14.54 11.57
CA LYS A 252 -4.70 -14.26 10.31
C LYS A 252 -5.44 -13.21 9.47
N ASN A 253 -5.57 -12.01 10.01
CA ASN A 253 -6.15 -10.85 9.33
C ASN A 253 -5.09 -9.76 9.21
N HIS A 254 -4.05 -10.04 8.43
CA HIS A 254 -2.97 -9.07 8.23
C HIS A 254 -3.47 -7.91 7.37
N ALA A 255 -3.43 -6.69 7.91
CA ALA A 255 -4.01 -5.50 7.28
C ALA A 255 -3.09 -4.27 7.32
N VAL A 256 -1.86 -4.43 7.78
CA VAL A 256 -0.94 -3.32 8.03
C VAL A 256 0.22 -3.36 7.05
N THR A 257 0.41 -2.28 6.29
CA THR A 257 1.57 -2.13 5.40
C THR A 257 2.85 -2.06 6.21
N PRO A 258 3.89 -2.84 5.84
CA PRO A 258 5.19 -2.74 6.47
C PRO A 258 5.83 -1.36 6.33
N ILE A 259 6.77 -1.03 7.20
CA ILE A 259 7.63 0.16 7.08
C ILE A 259 9.03 -0.29 6.68
N TYR A 260 9.68 0.46 5.78
CA TYR A 260 11.07 0.27 5.41
C TYR A 260 11.90 1.51 5.69
N ARG A 261 13.10 1.32 6.24
CA ARG A 261 14.15 2.34 6.36
C ARG A 261 15.53 1.69 6.39
N ASP A 262 16.42 2.12 5.48
CA ASP A 262 17.85 1.82 5.50
C ASP A 262 18.20 0.31 5.64
N GLY A 263 17.52 -0.54 4.88
CA GLY A 263 17.74 -1.98 4.91
C GLY A 263 17.01 -2.72 6.03
N TYR A 264 16.09 -2.05 6.73
CA TYR A 264 15.27 -2.68 7.77
C TYR A 264 13.79 -2.59 7.41
N ILE A 265 13.07 -3.67 7.66
CA ILE A 265 11.62 -3.77 7.45
C ILE A 265 10.96 -4.03 8.81
N LEU A 266 9.94 -3.27 9.16
CA LEU A 266 9.08 -3.53 10.31
C LEU A 266 7.73 -4.05 9.80
N VAL A 267 7.36 -5.23 10.24
CA VAL A 267 6.03 -5.82 10.04
C VAL A 267 5.34 -5.91 11.38
N ALA A 268 4.12 -5.45 11.45
CA ALA A 268 3.28 -5.53 12.63
C ALA A 268 1.83 -5.75 12.21
N ASN A 269 1.03 -6.31 13.09
CA ASN A 269 -0.38 -6.55 12.85
C ASN A 269 -1.14 -6.62 14.18
N GLY A 270 -2.42 -6.28 14.16
CA GLY A 270 -3.31 -6.49 15.29
C GLY A 270 -3.70 -7.96 15.46
N TYR A 271 -4.66 -8.23 16.33
CA TYR A 271 -5.19 -9.57 16.61
C TYR A 271 -4.19 -10.52 17.30
N ASP A 272 -3.47 -10.01 18.27
CA ASP A 272 -2.45 -10.72 19.04
C ASP A 272 -1.26 -11.21 18.20
N TYR A 273 -0.89 -10.47 17.12
CA TYR A 273 0.33 -10.72 16.35
C TYR A 273 1.49 -9.87 16.84
N ILE A 274 2.63 -10.51 17.01
CA ILE A 274 3.85 -9.85 17.45
C ILE A 274 4.45 -9.01 16.30
N ALA A 275 4.86 -7.80 16.58
CA ALA A 275 5.63 -7.00 15.62
C ALA A 275 7.05 -7.56 15.50
N VAL A 276 7.58 -7.58 14.27
CA VAL A 276 8.93 -8.07 13.97
C VAL A 276 9.68 -7.09 13.08
N LYS A 277 10.91 -6.75 13.48
CA LYS A 277 11.83 -6.00 12.65
C LYS A 277 12.83 -6.94 12.01
N LEU A 278 12.92 -6.87 10.70
CA LEU A 278 13.83 -7.65 9.86
C LEU A 278 14.95 -6.74 9.35
N LYS A 279 16.16 -7.32 9.21
CA LYS A 279 17.30 -6.69 8.55
C LYS A 279 17.60 -7.43 7.26
N LEU A 280 17.61 -6.73 6.15
CA LEU A 280 18.00 -7.27 4.85
C LEU A 280 19.52 -7.49 4.78
N SER A 281 19.93 -8.58 4.11
CA SER A 281 21.30 -8.75 3.65
C SER A 281 21.69 -7.63 2.67
N PRO A 282 22.97 -7.30 2.49
CA PRO A 282 23.40 -6.19 1.63
C PRO A 282 22.89 -6.27 0.19
N ASP A 283 22.67 -7.47 -0.33
CA ASP A 283 22.14 -7.71 -1.67
C ASP A 283 20.61 -7.89 -1.71
N GLY A 284 19.93 -7.83 -0.55
CA GLY A 284 18.48 -8.00 -0.42
C GLY A 284 17.97 -9.42 -0.63
N GLY A 285 18.87 -10.42 -0.67
CA GLY A 285 18.52 -11.81 -0.94
C GLY A 285 18.14 -12.64 0.28
N ASP A 286 18.29 -12.09 1.49
CA ASP A 286 17.99 -12.77 2.76
C ASP A 286 17.63 -11.76 3.84
N VAL A 287 17.06 -12.23 4.95
CA VAL A 287 16.67 -11.40 6.10
C VAL A 287 16.95 -12.08 7.43
N ASP A 288 17.39 -11.28 8.41
CA ASP A 288 17.55 -11.67 9.81
C ASP A 288 16.52 -10.94 10.70
N ILE A 289 16.05 -11.60 11.76
CA ILE A 289 15.22 -10.97 12.78
C ILE A 289 16.11 -10.13 13.71
N VAL A 290 15.79 -8.85 13.87
CA VAL A 290 16.52 -7.91 14.74
C VAL A 290 15.92 -7.87 16.13
N TRP A 291 14.60 -7.63 16.19
CA TRP A 291 13.83 -7.61 17.43
C TRP A 291 12.35 -7.92 17.16
N THR A 292 11.65 -8.28 18.22
CA THR A 292 10.20 -8.45 18.25
C THR A 292 9.61 -7.59 19.37
N ASN A 293 8.34 -7.19 19.20
CA ASN A 293 7.62 -6.40 20.21
C ASN A 293 6.14 -6.82 20.25
N SER A 294 5.61 -7.06 21.44
CA SER A 294 4.23 -7.51 21.65
C SER A 294 3.25 -6.37 21.96
N ASP A 295 3.74 -5.14 22.13
CA ASP A 295 2.88 -4.00 22.44
C ASP A 295 2.47 -3.22 21.18
N LEU A 296 3.10 -3.50 20.03
CA LEU A 296 2.78 -2.87 18.75
C LEU A 296 1.84 -3.78 17.94
N GLU A 297 0.55 -3.56 18.11
CA GLU A 297 -0.53 -4.33 17.48
C GLU A 297 -1.44 -3.44 16.60
N PRO A 298 -0.93 -2.83 15.53
CA PRO A 298 -1.71 -1.94 14.70
C PRO A 298 -2.84 -2.66 13.97
N HIS A 299 -3.90 -1.92 13.70
CA HIS A 299 -4.98 -2.32 12.82
C HIS A 299 -4.84 -1.65 11.43
N HIS A 300 -5.89 -1.57 10.66
CA HIS A 300 -5.88 -0.95 9.33
C HIS A 300 -5.47 0.54 9.30
N GLY A 301 -5.37 1.22 10.46
CA GLY A 301 -4.89 2.61 10.56
C GLY A 301 -3.42 2.83 10.19
N GLY A 302 -2.64 1.75 10.14
CA GLY A 302 -1.22 1.77 9.76
C GLY A 302 -0.27 2.29 10.83
N MET A 303 0.97 2.47 10.42
CA MET A 303 2.08 2.95 11.26
C MET A 303 2.75 4.15 10.60
N VAL A 304 3.42 4.98 11.39
CA VAL A 304 4.29 6.08 10.92
C VAL A 304 5.63 6.00 11.62
N LEU A 305 6.71 6.14 10.87
CA LEU A 305 8.07 6.27 11.39
C LEU A 305 8.50 7.73 11.31
N LEU A 306 8.61 8.39 12.46
CA LEU A 306 9.07 9.78 12.57
C LEU A 306 10.31 9.85 13.47
N GLY A 307 11.43 10.29 12.90
CA GLY A 307 12.72 10.19 13.58
C GLY A 307 13.07 8.74 13.91
N ASP A 308 13.38 8.45 15.17
CA ASP A 308 13.69 7.10 15.65
C ASP A 308 12.52 6.41 16.36
N TYR A 309 11.29 6.85 16.09
CA TYR A 309 10.11 6.31 16.76
C TYR A 309 9.03 5.90 15.78
N VAL A 310 8.42 4.76 16.04
CA VAL A 310 7.25 4.24 15.34
C VAL A 310 6.01 4.56 16.16
N TYR A 311 5.03 5.16 15.52
CA TYR A 311 3.74 5.50 16.13
C TYR A 311 2.62 4.73 15.44
N SER A 312 1.66 4.25 16.22
CA SER A 312 0.47 3.57 15.73
C SER A 312 -0.65 3.56 16.75
N SER A 313 -1.82 3.09 16.33
CA SER A 313 -2.92 2.73 17.22
C SER A 313 -3.12 1.23 17.28
N ASN A 314 -3.17 0.66 18.48
CA ASN A 314 -3.35 -0.77 18.70
C ASN A 314 -4.80 -1.21 18.58
N HIS A 315 -5.02 -2.44 18.13
CA HIS A 315 -6.31 -3.09 18.04
C HIS A 315 -6.63 -3.89 19.33
N MET A 316 -7.47 -3.35 20.18
CA MET A 316 -8.02 -4.10 21.31
C MET A 316 -9.38 -4.70 20.98
N SER A 317 -10.21 -3.94 20.26
CA SER A 317 -11.52 -4.35 19.76
C SER A 317 -11.98 -3.40 18.65
N ASN A 318 -13.16 -3.64 18.08
CA ASN A 318 -13.75 -2.71 17.11
C ASN A 318 -14.06 -1.32 17.70
N ALA A 319 -14.13 -1.21 19.02
CA ALA A 319 -14.53 0.03 19.72
C ALA A 319 -13.41 0.63 20.57
N MET A 320 -12.29 -0.07 20.73
CA MET A 320 -11.22 0.34 21.65
C MET A 320 -9.85 0.10 21.04
N GLY A 321 -8.91 0.95 21.39
CA GLY A 321 -7.52 0.81 21.08
C GLY A 321 -6.68 1.78 21.91
N ASP A 322 -5.39 1.57 21.89
CA ASP A 322 -4.42 2.43 22.52
C ASP A 322 -3.51 3.04 21.45
N TRP A 323 -2.98 4.22 21.71
CA TRP A 323 -1.88 4.78 20.93
C TRP A 323 -0.56 4.30 21.52
N VAL A 324 0.39 3.95 20.66
CA VAL A 324 1.66 3.34 21.05
C VAL A 324 2.83 4.01 20.36
N CYS A 325 3.94 4.12 21.07
CA CYS A 325 5.22 4.57 20.55
C CYS A 325 6.31 3.54 20.86
N ILE A 326 7.02 3.11 19.80
CA ILE A 326 8.11 2.13 19.89
C ILE A 326 9.40 2.77 19.40
N ASN A 327 10.53 2.53 20.08
CA ASN A 327 11.83 2.91 19.57
C ASN A 327 12.22 2.02 18.38
N TRP A 328 12.46 2.64 17.23
CA TRP A 328 12.82 1.94 15.99
C TRP A 328 14.10 1.10 16.13
N ASN A 329 15.10 1.57 16.86
CA ASN A 329 16.40 0.93 16.93
C ASN A 329 16.38 -0.26 17.91
N SER A 330 15.86 -0.08 19.12
CA SER A 330 15.86 -1.10 20.17
C SER A 330 14.61 -2.00 20.17
N GLY A 331 13.49 -1.56 19.59
CA GLY A 331 12.22 -2.25 19.69
C GLY A 331 11.50 -2.04 21.04
N GLU A 332 12.04 -1.19 21.93
CA GLU A 332 11.45 -0.93 23.25
C GLU A 332 10.22 -0.03 23.15
N THR A 333 9.17 -0.41 23.88
CA THR A 333 7.98 0.41 24.05
C THR A 333 8.31 1.64 24.88
N GLN A 334 8.05 2.83 24.33
CA GLN A 334 8.29 4.10 25.02
C GLN A 334 7.08 4.50 25.85
N TRP A 335 5.89 4.33 25.29
CA TRP A 335 4.64 4.56 25.99
C TRP A 335 3.48 3.88 25.26
N VAL A 336 2.42 3.60 26.02
CA VAL A 336 1.11 3.16 25.54
C VAL A 336 0.08 4.04 26.21
N GLU A 337 -0.71 4.79 25.44
CA GLU A 337 -1.68 5.76 25.93
C GLU A 337 -3.08 5.43 25.43
N ARG A 338 -4.04 5.41 26.34
CA ARG A 338 -5.43 5.21 25.99
C ARG A 338 -6.13 6.54 25.77
N TRP A 339 -6.68 6.67 24.55
CA TRP A 339 -7.63 7.73 24.23
C TRP A 339 -9.04 7.11 24.11
N TYR A 340 -9.87 7.60 23.19
CA TYR A 340 -11.22 7.07 22.99
C TYR A 340 -11.20 5.77 22.19
N CYS A 341 -10.51 5.77 21.05
CA CYS A 341 -10.50 4.67 20.10
C CYS A 341 -9.15 4.58 19.38
N LYS A 342 -8.99 3.53 18.58
CA LYS A 342 -7.94 3.42 17.57
C LYS A 342 -8.30 4.23 16.32
N GLY A 343 -7.36 4.38 15.40
CA GLY A 343 -7.62 5.00 14.10
C GLY A 343 -6.38 5.19 13.24
N PRO A 344 -6.55 5.76 12.05
CA PRO A 344 -5.44 6.03 11.15
C PRO A 344 -4.53 7.14 11.67
N ILE A 345 -3.27 7.03 11.26
CA ILE A 345 -2.20 7.97 11.59
C ILE A 345 -1.42 8.33 10.34
N ILE A 346 -1.12 9.61 10.18
CA ILE A 346 -0.19 10.14 9.17
C ILE A 346 0.73 11.18 9.82
N SER A 347 1.81 11.56 9.12
CA SER A 347 2.67 12.66 9.52
C SER A 347 2.93 13.63 8.39
N ALA A 348 3.01 14.91 8.71
CA ALA A 348 3.45 15.98 7.83
C ALA A 348 3.98 17.15 8.66
N ASP A 349 4.94 17.92 8.12
CA ASP A 349 5.50 19.13 8.76
C ASP A 349 5.98 18.91 10.22
N GLY A 350 6.50 17.71 10.52
CA GLY A 350 6.98 17.30 11.84
C GLY A 350 5.87 17.06 12.87
N MET A 351 4.62 16.96 12.44
CA MET A 351 3.46 16.65 13.28
C MET A 351 2.90 15.27 12.97
N LEU A 352 2.20 14.69 13.95
CA LEU A 352 1.36 13.52 13.78
C LEU A 352 -0.10 13.96 13.71
N TYR A 353 -0.84 13.43 12.73
CA TYR A 353 -2.28 13.59 12.62
C TYR A 353 -2.92 12.26 12.93
N LEU A 354 -3.66 12.23 14.02
CA LEU A 354 -4.32 11.06 14.56
C LEU A 354 -5.82 11.26 14.44
N PHE A 355 -6.48 10.32 13.80
CA PHE A 355 -7.93 10.35 13.66
C PHE A 355 -8.52 9.14 14.40
N GLU A 356 -9.37 9.38 15.38
CA GLU A 356 -10.09 8.32 16.08
C GLU A 356 -11.36 7.94 15.32
N GLU A 357 -11.62 6.64 15.22
CA GLU A 357 -12.76 6.10 14.42
C GLU A 357 -14.14 6.40 15.01
N ARG A 358 -14.22 7.04 16.20
CA ARG A 358 -15.48 7.35 16.90
C ARG A 358 -15.46 8.72 17.55
#